data_616c0e2b2c0c23282f4e70eda6cd2a18
#
_entry.id   616c0e2b2c0c23282f4e70eda6cd2a18
#
_cell.length_a   1.000
_cell.length_b   1.000
_cell.length_c   1.000
_cell.angle_alpha   90.00
_cell.angle_beta   90.00
_cell.angle_gamma   90.00
#
_symmetry.space_group_name_H-M   'P 1'
#
loop_
_entity.id
_entity.type
_entity.pdbx_description
1 polymer ?
#
loop_
_entity_poly.entity_id
_entity_poly.type
_entity_poly.pdbx_seq_one_letter_code
_entity_poly.pdbx_strand_id
1 'polypeptide(L)'
;MTSAVEFQNVSRHFGPASAPVRAVDGVDLSIAEGSFFAMLGPSGSGKTTCLRLISGFEKPTAGHIRIFGEDVSETPPHLRNVNTVFQDYALFPHLNVRDNVAYGLMVKGVGRAKRHAEAEEMLALVKLEGYGDRKPAQLSGGQRQRVALARALVNRPRVLLLDEPLGALDLKLREAMQDELKALQHRLGLTFVFVTHDQHEALSMADSLAVFNEGKIAQIGTPQDIYDRPATRFVADFVGSSNVLPPALTRALGGPESWASLRPEATRLAASGAVQGRVTALRYLGSGTRVVIDANGTELAALVPAGQPVPAEGAMTAISFDPAALHLMGPG
;
A
#
# COMPACT_ATOMS: atom_id res chain seq x y z
N MET A 1 -20.24 5.58 9.42
CA MET A 1 -19.57 4.26 9.46
C MET A 1 -18.73 4.23 10.73
N THR A 2 -18.69 3.11 11.42
CA THR A 2 -17.85 2.95 12.62
C THR A 2 -16.38 2.91 12.20
N SER A 3 -15.53 3.65 12.92
CA SER A 3 -14.07 3.59 12.68
C SER A 3 -13.47 2.42 13.45
N ALA A 4 -12.66 1.60 12.76
CA ALA A 4 -11.91 0.52 13.38
C ALA A 4 -10.62 1.02 14.02
N VAL A 5 -9.93 1.97 13.37
CA VAL A 5 -8.69 2.60 13.87
C VAL A 5 -8.77 4.10 13.63
N GLU A 6 -8.45 4.88 14.65
CA GLU A 6 -8.36 6.34 14.55
C GLU A 6 -7.04 6.85 15.12
N PHE A 7 -6.41 7.76 14.38
CA PHE A 7 -5.32 8.60 14.86
C PHE A 7 -5.84 10.03 15.01
N GLN A 8 -5.57 10.63 16.15
CA GLN A 8 -5.94 12.01 16.46
C GLN A 8 -4.66 12.78 16.75
N ASN A 9 -4.18 13.54 15.77
CA ASN A 9 -2.96 14.35 15.81
C ASN A 9 -1.74 13.54 16.34
N VAL A 10 -1.55 12.34 15.83
CA VAL A 10 -0.54 11.39 16.33
C VAL A 10 0.84 11.78 15.82
N SER A 11 1.80 11.86 16.73
CA SER A 11 3.22 12.04 16.41
C SER A 11 4.06 10.96 17.07
N ARG A 12 5.12 10.52 16.34
CA ARG A 12 6.18 9.66 16.88
C ARG A 12 7.53 10.18 16.45
N HIS A 13 8.30 10.63 17.43
CA HIS A 13 9.63 11.16 17.25
C HIS A 13 10.65 10.22 17.89
N PHE A 14 11.77 10.01 17.21
CA PHE A 14 12.91 9.21 17.70
C PHE A 14 14.14 10.08 17.87
N GLY A 15 15.05 9.68 18.74
CA GLY A 15 16.30 10.40 19.01
C GLY A 15 16.18 11.52 20.06
N PRO A 16 17.24 12.29 20.23
CA PRO A 16 17.30 13.34 21.26
C PRO A 16 16.37 14.52 20.92
N ALA A 17 15.87 15.23 21.92
CA ALA A 17 14.99 16.39 21.76
C ALA A 17 15.62 17.52 20.93
N SER A 18 16.95 17.61 20.89
CA SER A 18 17.70 18.59 20.10
C SER A 18 17.73 18.32 18.59
N ALA A 19 17.50 17.06 18.16
CA ALA A 19 17.51 16.65 16.75
C ALA A 19 16.59 15.43 16.56
N PRO A 20 15.27 15.55 16.74
CA PRO A 20 14.36 14.43 16.64
C PRO A 20 14.13 14.02 15.18
N VAL A 21 14.13 12.72 14.92
CA VAL A 21 13.61 12.16 13.67
C VAL A 21 12.10 12.04 13.80
N ARG A 22 11.36 12.84 13.04
CA ARG A 22 9.88 12.84 13.03
C ARG A 22 9.36 11.74 12.10
N ALA A 23 9.32 10.52 12.61
CA ALA A 23 8.87 9.37 11.81
C ALA A 23 7.37 9.42 11.50
N VAL A 24 6.58 10.00 12.42
CA VAL A 24 5.16 10.36 12.24
C VAL A 24 4.97 11.73 12.86
N ASP A 25 4.35 12.67 12.15
CA ASP A 25 4.28 14.08 12.51
C ASP A 25 2.85 14.64 12.32
N GLY A 26 2.06 14.66 13.40
CA GLY A 26 0.72 15.23 13.43
C GLY A 26 -0.27 14.52 12.50
N VAL A 27 -0.26 13.19 12.49
CA VAL A 27 -1.12 12.41 11.59
C VAL A 27 -2.52 12.25 12.16
N ASP A 28 -3.52 12.63 11.35
CA ASP A 28 -4.94 12.30 11.53
C ASP A 28 -5.31 11.22 10.51
N LEU A 29 -5.93 10.12 10.96
CA LEU A 29 -6.32 8.99 10.14
C LEU A 29 -7.57 8.33 10.72
N SER A 30 -8.50 7.95 9.85
CA SER A 30 -9.66 7.13 10.20
C SER A 30 -9.78 5.97 9.23
N ILE A 31 -9.76 4.74 9.74
CA ILE A 31 -9.90 3.49 8.97
C ILE A 31 -11.27 2.90 9.27
N ALA A 32 -12.09 2.71 8.25
CA ALA A 32 -13.43 2.17 8.39
C ALA A 32 -13.42 0.69 8.83
N GLU A 33 -14.38 0.30 9.64
CA GLU A 33 -14.60 -1.10 10.03
C GLU A 33 -14.88 -1.96 8.79
N GLY A 34 -14.27 -3.16 8.73
CA GLY A 34 -14.44 -4.13 7.65
C GLY A 34 -13.78 -3.73 6.34
N SER A 35 -12.97 -2.66 6.30
CA SER A 35 -12.25 -2.25 5.09
C SER A 35 -10.88 -2.90 4.94
N PHE A 36 -10.40 -2.96 3.70
CA PHE A 36 -9.02 -3.26 3.34
C PHE A 36 -8.29 -1.93 3.12
N PHE A 37 -7.50 -1.50 4.09
CA PHE A 37 -6.82 -0.19 4.07
C PHE A 37 -5.32 -0.33 3.77
N ALA A 38 -4.80 0.46 2.83
CA ALA A 38 -3.38 0.49 2.48
C ALA A 38 -2.66 1.73 3.02
N MET A 39 -1.44 1.55 3.53
CA MET A 39 -0.48 2.61 3.77
C MET A 39 0.61 2.51 2.70
N LEU A 40 0.62 3.45 1.76
CA LEU A 40 1.52 3.50 0.61
C LEU A 40 2.50 4.67 0.75
N GLY A 41 3.73 4.52 0.27
CA GLY A 41 4.72 5.62 0.28
C GLY A 41 6.15 5.10 0.15
N PRO A 42 7.15 5.97 -0.07
CA PRO A 42 8.55 5.59 -0.16
C PRO A 42 9.08 5.03 1.16
N SER A 43 10.24 4.36 1.10
CA SER A 43 10.93 3.88 2.31
C SER A 43 11.23 5.04 3.25
N GLY A 44 11.04 4.83 4.56
CA GLY A 44 11.27 5.87 5.57
C GLY A 44 10.14 6.91 5.71
N SER A 45 9.03 6.81 4.98
CA SER A 45 7.92 7.78 5.07
C SER A 45 7.02 7.65 6.32
N GLY A 46 7.28 6.68 7.21
CA GLY A 46 6.54 6.52 8.48
C GLY A 46 5.51 5.40 8.54
N LYS A 47 5.24 4.68 7.43
CA LYS A 47 4.20 3.63 7.35
C LYS A 47 4.34 2.51 8.38
N THR A 48 5.50 1.86 8.44
CA THR A 48 5.78 0.79 9.43
C THR A 48 5.72 1.33 10.85
N THR A 49 6.11 2.60 11.07
CA THR A 49 5.94 3.24 12.39
C THR A 49 4.46 3.40 12.74
N CYS A 50 3.60 3.82 11.79
CA CYS A 50 2.14 3.87 12.01
C CYS A 50 1.57 2.49 12.34
N LEU A 51 2.00 1.45 11.61
CA LEU A 51 1.57 0.08 11.89
C LEU A 51 2.00 -0.39 13.29
N ARG A 52 3.23 -0.04 13.72
CA ARG A 52 3.74 -0.32 15.08
C ARG A 52 3.01 0.47 16.15
N LEU A 53 2.56 1.67 15.85
CA LEU A 53 1.70 2.48 16.73
C LEU A 53 0.33 1.84 16.92
N ILE A 54 -0.30 1.31 15.86
CA ILE A 54 -1.58 0.57 15.96
C ILE A 54 -1.40 -0.71 16.77
N SER A 55 -0.33 -1.47 16.51
CA SER A 55 -0.06 -2.74 17.20
C SER A 55 0.39 -2.56 18.66
N GLY A 56 0.83 -1.35 19.06
CA GLY A 56 1.35 -1.05 20.39
C GLY A 56 2.82 -1.40 20.60
N PHE A 57 3.56 -1.79 19.55
CA PHE A 57 5.01 -1.95 19.61
C PHE A 57 5.75 -0.62 19.71
N GLU A 58 5.09 0.47 19.33
CA GLU A 58 5.53 1.84 19.54
C GLU A 58 4.43 2.60 20.27
N LYS A 59 4.83 3.59 21.10
CA LYS A 59 3.91 4.53 21.75
C LYS A 59 3.98 5.87 21.05
N PRO A 60 2.87 6.60 20.94
CA PRO A 60 2.89 7.96 20.41
C PRO A 60 3.70 8.89 21.31
N THR A 61 4.40 9.85 20.72
CA THR A 61 5.04 10.96 21.46
C THR A 61 4.00 12.03 21.79
N ALA A 62 2.97 12.16 20.94
CA ALA A 62 1.82 13.04 21.14
C ALA A 62 0.61 12.49 20.36
N GLY A 63 -0.58 12.95 20.74
CA GLY A 63 -1.84 12.53 20.14
C GLY A 63 -2.37 11.22 20.70
N HIS A 64 -3.50 10.75 20.15
CA HIS A 64 -4.22 9.57 20.64
C HIS A 64 -4.50 8.59 19.52
N ILE A 65 -4.45 7.29 19.85
CA ILE A 65 -4.79 6.18 18.96
C ILE A 65 -5.99 5.46 19.56
N ARG A 66 -7.05 5.32 18.77
CA ARG A 66 -8.23 4.57 19.18
C ARG A 66 -8.45 3.36 18.30
N ILE A 67 -8.88 2.26 18.91
CA ILE A 67 -9.31 1.05 18.22
C ILE A 67 -10.75 0.79 18.62
N PHE A 68 -11.69 0.87 17.65
CA PHE A 68 -13.13 0.82 17.89
C PHE A 68 -13.61 1.77 19.00
N GLY A 69 -13.09 3.01 18.98
CA GLY A 69 -13.43 4.06 19.93
C GLY A 69 -12.70 4.00 21.27
N GLU A 70 -12.05 2.88 21.62
CA GLU A 70 -11.26 2.72 22.84
C GLU A 70 -9.85 3.33 22.66
N ASP A 71 -9.42 4.21 23.55
CA ASP A 71 -8.07 4.77 23.55
C ASP A 71 -7.06 3.69 23.97
N VAL A 72 -6.17 3.35 23.04
CA VAL A 72 -5.13 2.32 23.23
C VAL A 72 -3.72 2.89 23.25
N SER A 73 -3.55 4.21 23.32
CA SER A 73 -2.25 4.89 23.22
C SER A 73 -1.20 4.32 24.17
N GLU A 74 -1.61 3.98 25.39
CA GLU A 74 -0.74 3.40 26.43
C GLU A 74 -0.90 1.88 26.58
N THR A 75 -1.89 1.27 25.93
CA THR A 75 -2.20 -0.17 26.04
C THR A 75 -1.10 -1.01 25.40
N PRO A 76 -0.52 -2.00 26.10
CA PRO A 76 0.52 -2.84 25.55
C PRO A 76 0.00 -3.78 24.44
N PRO A 77 0.86 -4.28 23.54
CA PRO A 77 0.46 -5.05 22.36
C PRO A 77 -0.44 -6.24 22.64
N HIS A 78 -0.16 -7.00 23.69
CA HIS A 78 -0.89 -8.24 24.02
C HIS A 78 -2.32 -8.04 24.55
N LEU A 79 -2.68 -6.79 24.90
CA LEU A 79 -4.01 -6.42 25.34
C LEU A 79 -4.83 -5.72 24.25
N ARG A 80 -4.22 -5.39 23.10
CA ARG A 80 -4.94 -4.80 21.97
C ARG A 80 -5.64 -5.88 21.15
N ASN A 81 -6.83 -5.58 20.66
CA ASN A 81 -7.58 -6.51 19.81
C ASN A 81 -7.12 -6.44 18.34
N VAL A 82 -5.81 -6.50 18.14
CA VAL A 82 -5.15 -6.52 16.84
C VAL A 82 -4.11 -7.63 16.78
N ASN A 83 -3.84 -8.16 15.59
CA ASN A 83 -2.70 -9.05 15.37
C ASN A 83 -1.89 -8.59 14.16
N THR A 84 -0.59 -8.89 14.17
CA THR A 84 0.34 -8.48 13.11
C THR A 84 0.93 -9.69 12.41
N VAL A 85 0.95 -9.65 11.08
CA VAL A 85 1.77 -10.51 10.22
C VAL A 85 2.98 -9.70 9.81
N PHE A 86 4.17 -10.15 10.20
CA PHE A 86 5.45 -9.47 9.92
C PHE A 86 5.97 -9.85 8.54
N GLN A 87 6.82 -9.03 7.98
CA GLN A 87 7.44 -9.18 6.66
C GLN A 87 8.23 -10.49 6.50
N ASP A 88 8.94 -10.93 7.55
CA ASP A 88 9.69 -12.20 7.60
C ASP A 88 8.85 -13.38 8.10
N TYR A 89 7.54 -13.17 8.26
CA TYR A 89 6.56 -14.11 8.83
C TYR A 89 6.79 -14.49 10.29
N ALA A 90 7.98 -14.31 10.85
CA ALA A 90 8.38 -14.58 12.24
C ALA A 90 7.88 -15.93 12.79
N LEU A 91 7.93 -17.00 11.98
CA LEU A 91 7.54 -18.34 12.42
C LEU A 91 8.58 -18.92 13.38
N PHE A 92 8.12 -19.59 14.41
CA PHE A 92 8.98 -20.29 15.37
C PHE A 92 9.58 -21.55 14.71
N PRO A 93 10.89 -21.58 14.41
CA PRO A 93 11.49 -22.67 13.61
C PRO A 93 11.54 -24.01 14.36
N HIS A 94 11.51 -23.99 15.68
CA HIS A 94 11.52 -25.18 16.54
C HIS A 94 10.13 -25.82 16.70
N LEU A 95 9.05 -25.07 16.44
CA LEU A 95 7.67 -25.56 16.46
C LEU A 95 7.25 -26.12 15.10
N ASN A 96 6.31 -27.07 15.09
CA ASN A 96 5.63 -27.45 13.86
C ASN A 96 4.57 -26.39 13.46
N VAL A 97 3.92 -26.56 12.30
CA VAL A 97 2.93 -25.63 11.75
C VAL A 97 1.73 -25.47 12.68
N ARG A 98 1.18 -26.60 13.18
CA ARG A 98 0.04 -26.60 14.11
C ARG A 98 0.37 -25.84 15.40
N ASP A 99 1.53 -26.08 16.00
CA ASP A 99 1.95 -25.44 17.24
C ASP A 99 2.30 -23.95 17.01
N ASN A 100 2.82 -23.56 15.83
CA ASN A 100 2.96 -22.17 15.44
C ASN A 100 1.60 -21.44 15.44
N VAL A 101 0.58 -22.02 14.78
CA VAL A 101 -0.76 -21.44 14.74
C VAL A 101 -1.38 -21.41 16.14
N ALA A 102 -1.28 -22.51 16.90
CA ALA A 102 -1.85 -22.64 18.23
C ALA A 102 -1.15 -21.81 19.31
N TYR A 103 -0.01 -21.16 19.01
CA TYR A 103 0.85 -20.53 20.02
C TYR A 103 0.11 -19.46 20.84
N GLY A 104 -0.65 -18.57 20.18
CA GLY A 104 -1.41 -17.53 20.89
C GLY A 104 -2.45 -18.10 21.85
N LEU A 105 -3.12 -19.19 21.46
CA LEU A 105 -4.07 -19.91 22.33
C LEU A 105 -3.36 -20.61 23.49
N MET A 106 -2.15 -21.12 23.27
CA MET A 106 -1.33 -21.71 24.32
C MET A 106 -0.98 -20.67 25.39
N VAL A 107 -0.55 -19.47 24.99
CA VAL A 107 -0.26 -18.36 25.90
C VAL A 107 -1.50 -17.95 26.70
N LYS A 108 -2.69 -18.02 26.12
CA LYS A 108 -3.97 -17.78 26.78
C LYS A 108 -4.44 -18.93 27.68
N GLY A 109 -3.64 -20.00 27.85
CA GLY A 109 -3.99 -21.15 28.70
C GLY A 109 -5.01 -22.12 28.11
N VAL A 110 -5.30 -22.05 26.80
CA VAL A 110 -6.25 -22.97 26.15
C VAL A 110 -5.66 -24.39 26.11
N GLY A 111 -6.42 -25.39 26.58
CA GLY A 111 -6.00 -26.79 26.63
C GLY A 111 -5.58 -27.35 25.26
N ARG A 112 -4.62 -28.30 25.27
CA ARG A 112 -3.94 -28.78 24.04
C ARG A 112 -4.90 -29.29 22.97
N ALA A 113 -5.85 -30.13 23.33
CA ALA A 113 -6.80 -30.70 22.35
C ALA A 113 -7.60 -29.59 21.65
N LYS A 114 -8.13 -28.62 22.41
CA LYS A 114 -8.93 -27.52 21.88
C LYS A 114 -8.10 -26.60 21.00
N ARG A 115 -6.90 -26.14 21.45
CA ARG A 115 -6.07 -25.23 20.66
C ARG A 115 -5.56 -25.87 19.37
N HIS A 116 -5.31 -27.19 19.36
CA HIS A 116 -4.92 -27.91 18.15
C HIS A 116 -6.09 -28.03 17.15
N ALA A 117 -7.31 -28.28 17.62
CA ALA A 117 -8.49 -28.31 16.78
C ALA A 117 -8.73 -26.93 16.11
N GLU A 118 -8.67 -25.84 16.91
CA GLU A 118 -8.81 -24.49 16.37
C GLU A 118 -7.67 -24.13 15.39
N ALA A 119 -6.46 -24.62 15.63
CA ALA A 119 -5.33 -24.42 14.71
C ALA A 119 -5.54 -25.14 13.37
N GLU A 120 -6.07 -26.37 13.36
CA GLU A 120 -6.39 -27.10 12.12
C GLU A 120 -7.53 -26.42 11.34
N GLU A 121 -8.55 -25.88 12.01
CA GLU A 121 -9.59 -25.08 11.38
C GLU A 121 -8.99 -23.84 10.66
N MET A 122 -8.06 -23.14 11.31
CA MET A 122 -7.39 -21.99 10.70
C MET A 122 -6.46 -22.40 9.55
N LEU A 123 -5.79 -23.56 9.64
CA LEU A 123 -4.99 -24.10 8.54
C LEU A 123 -5.86 -24.45 7.33
N ALA A 124 -7.03 -25.06 7.55
CA ALA A 124 -8.00 -25.34 6.49
C ALA A 124 -8.50 -24.03 5.85
N LEU A 125 -8.78 -22.99 6.66
CA LEU A 125 -9.20 -21.67 6.17
C LEU A 125 -8.22 -21.04 5.18
N VAL A 126 -6.90 -21.24 5.41
CA VAL A 126 -5.82 -20.73 4.55
C VAL A 126 -5.32 -21.77 3.53
N LYS A 127 -6.07 -22.83 3.25
CA LYS A 127 -5.75 -23.89 2.27
C LYS A 127 -4.46 -24.65 2.60
N LEU A 128 -4.16 -24.91 3.86
CA LEU A 128 -3.05 -25.71 4.36
C LEU A 128 -3.50 -26.92 5.18
N GLU A 129 -4.61 -27.52 4.83
CA GLU A 129 -5.11 -28.75 5.44
C GLU A 129 -4.06 -29.87 5.35
N GLY A 130 -3.83 -30.59 6.44
CA GLY A 130 -2.83 -31.67 6.53
C GLY A 130 -1.38 -31.22 6.67
N TYR A 131 -1.09 -29.91 6.78
CA TYR A 131 0.27 -29.41 6.96
C TYR A 131 0.69 -29.28 8.44
N GLY A 132 -0.19 -29.57 9.39
CA GLY A 132 0.00 -29.29 10.82
C GLY A 132 1.28 -29.84 11.42
N ASP A 133 1.75 -31.02 11.00
CA ASP A 133 2.95 -31.69 11.55
C ASP A 133 4.27 -31.27 10.88
N ARG A 134 4.23 -30.51 9.78
CA ARG A 134 5.44 -30.01 9.10
C ARG A 134 6.16 -28.93 9.92
N LYS A 135 7.46 -28.78 9.65
CA LYS A 135 8.27 -27.66 10.17
C LYS A 135 8.27 -26.48 9.19
N PRO A 136 8.43 -25.22 9.63
CA PRO A 136 8.54 -24.05 8.76
C PRO A 136 9.59 -24.18 7.64
N ALA A 137 10.71 -24.85 7.90
CA ALA A 137 11.76 -25.10 6.92
C ALA A 137 11.33 -25.99 5.74
N GLN A 138 10.24 -26.74 5.87
CA GLN A 138 9.69 -27.63 4.84
C GLN A 138 8.64 -26.93 3.97
N LEU A 139 8.41 -25.62 4.16
CA LEU A 139 7.38 -24.84 3.50
C LEU A 139 7.97 -23.88 2.47
N SER A 140 7.24 -23.67 1.38
CA SER A 140 7.52 -22.57 0.44
C SER A 140 7.26 -21.20 1.08
N GLY A 141 7.71 -20.11 0.45
CA GLY A 141 7.45 -18.73 0.90
C GLY A 141 5.97 -18.45 1.12
N GLY A 142 5.14 -18.73 0.12
CA GLY A 142 3.68 -18.55 0.22
C GLY A 142 3.02 -19.44 1.27
N GLN A 143 3.52 -20.67 1.49
CA GLN A 143 3.01 -21.52 2.57
C GLN A 143 3.38 -20.98 3.95
N ARG A 144 4.60 -20.44 4.14
CA ARG A 144 4.99 -19.78 5.39
C ARG A 144 4.12 -18.56 5.67
N GLN A 145 3.82 -17.76 4.65
CA GLN A 145 2.91 -16.62 4.77
C GLN A 145 1.51 -17.05 5.24
N ARG A 146 0.93 -18.07 4.62
CA ARG A 146 -0.38 -18.60 5.03
C ARG A 146 -0.37 -19.13 6.47
N VAL A 147 0.71 -19.78 6.92
CA VAL A 147 0.85 -20.19 8.33
C VAL A 147 0.88 -18.97 9.26
N ALA A 148 1.62 -17.91 8.90
CA ALA A 148 1.66 -16.68 9.69
C ALA A 148 0.28 -16.00 9.75
N LEU A 149 -0.47 -16.02 8.64
CA LEU A 149 -1.83 -15.54 8.57
C LEU A 149 -2.78 -16.35 9.47
N ALA A 150 -2.73 -17.69 9.40
CA ALA A 150 -3.51 -18.56 10.28
C ALA A 150 -3.18 -18.33 11.76
N ARG A 151 -1.88 -18.15 12.11
CA ARG A 151 -1.43 -17.81 13.46
C ARG A 151 -1.98 -16.47 13.96
N ALA A 152 -2.09 -15.49 13.07
CA ALA A 152 -2.67 -14.20 13.42
C ALA A 152 -4.20 -14.31 13.60
N LEU A 153 -4.89 -15.06 12.75
CA LEU A 153 -6.34 -15.19 12.73
C LEU A 153 -6.90 -16.05 13.88
N VAL A 154 -6.14 -17.04 14.36
CA VAL A 154 -6.62 -17.95 15.43
C VAL A 154 -7.00 -17.20 16.72
N ASN A 155 -6.42 -16.05 16.95
CA ASN A 155 -6.74 -15.18 18.08
C ASN A 155 -8.04 -14.38 17.90
N ARG A 156 -8.67 -14.44 16.71
CA ARG A 156 -9.90 -13.72 16.34
C ARG A 156 -9.75 -12.20 16.54
N PRO A 157 -8.72 -11.54 15.97
CA PRO A 157 -8.54 -10.11 16.10
C PRO A 157 -9.66 -9.36 15.39
N ARG A 158 -9.96 -8.13 15.81
CA ARG A 158 -10.86 -7.24 15.07
C ARG A 158 -10.14 -6.49 13.93
N VAL A 159 -8.83 -6.28 14.06
CA VAL A 159 -7.97 -5.67 13.03
C VAL A 159 -6.77 -6.58 12.77
N LEU A 160 -6.49 -6.85 11.50
CA LEU A 160 -5.31 -7.56 11.06
C LEU A 160 -4.34 -6.58 10.40
N LEU A 161 -3.12 -6.53 10.93
CA LEU A 161 -2.04 -5.68 10.46
C LEU A 161 -1.07 -6.52 9.62
N LEU A 162 -0.70 -6.04 8.43
CA LEU A 162 0.19 -6.75 7.50
C LEU A 162 1.36 -5.83 7.14
N ASP A 163 2.57 -6.20 7.54
CA ASP A 163 3.79 -5.42 7.25
C ASP A 163 4.48 -6.01 6.01
N GLU A 164 4.33 -5.36 4.85
CA GLU A 164 4.85 -5.76 3.54
C GLU A 164 4.60 -7.25 3.22
N PRO A 165 3.34 -7.72 3.27
CA PRO A 165 3.04 -9.14 3.28
C PRO A 165 3.46 -9.88 2.00
N LEU A 166 3.63 -9.18 0.87
CA LEU A 166 3.87 -9.77 -0.44
C LEU A 166 5.28 -9.54 -0.98
N GLY A 167 6.11 -8.78 -0.25
CA GLY A 167 7.41 -8.32 -0.74
C GLY A 167 8.43 -9.44 -1.07
N ALA A 168 8.30 -10.60 -0.43
CA ALA A 168 9.22 -11.74 -0.63
C ALA A 168 8.73 -12.77 -1.69
N LEU A 169 7.63 -12.50 -2.40
CA LEU A 169 7.02 -13.42 -3.36
C LEU A 169 7.38 -13.05 -4.81
N ASP A 170 7.48 -14.08 -5.68
CA ASP A 170 7.52 -13.87 -7.11
C ASP A 170 6.20 -13.30 -7.64
N LEU A 171 6.22 -12.73 -8.86
CA LEU A 171 5.07 -12.01 -9.42
C LEU A 171 3.79 -12.85 -9.45
N LYS A 172 3.86 -14.09 -9.99
CA LYS A 172 2.69 -14.96 -10.14
C LYS A 172 2.09 -15.37 -8.79
N LEU A 173 2.95 -15.66 -7.82
CA LEU A 173 2.52 -16.02 -6.47
C LEU A 173 1.96 -14.79 -5.74
N ARG A 174 2.52 -13.60 -5.99
CA ARG A 174 2.05 -12.33 -5.44
C ARG A 174 0.61 -12.04 -5.88
N GLU A 175 0.32 -12.11 -7.18
CA GLU A 175 -1.03 -11.92 -7.73
C GLU A 175 -2.03 -12.91 -7.12
N ALA A 176 -1.70 -14.19 -7.06
CA ALA A 176 -2.56 -15.19 -6.43
C ALA A 176 -2.81 -14.92 -4.93
N MET A 177 -1.80 -14.42 -4.21
CA MET A 177 -1.94 -14.08 -2.79
C MET A 177 -2.74 -12.79 -2.56
N GLN A 178 -2.70 -11.81 -3.47
CA GLN A 178 -3.56 -10.62 -3.43
C GLN A 178 -5.04 -11.03 -3.48
N ASP A 179 -5.41 -11.86 -4.44
CA ASP A 179 -6.77 -12.37 -4.59
C ASP A 179 -7.22 -13.15 -3.34
N GLU A 180 -6.33 -14.00 -2.81
CA GLU A 180 -6.63 -14.78 -1.60
C GLU A 180 -6.83 -13.90 -0.36
N LEU A 181 -5.97 -12.89 -0.14
CA LEU A 181 -6.10 -11.97 0.99
C LEU A 181 -7.40 -11.17 0.90
N LYS A 182 -7.75 -10.69 -0.29
CA LYS A 182 -9.00 -9.94 -0.52
C LYS A 182 -10.22 -10.83 -0.29
N ALA A 183 -10.24 -12.05 -0.85
CA ALA A 183 -11.31 -13.02 -0.63
C ALA A 183 -11.44 -13.42 0.85
N LEU A 184 -10.33 -13.58 1.56
CA LEU A 184 -10.31 -13.90 2.98
C LEU A 184 -10.87 -12.75 3.82
N GLN A 185 -10.47 -11.52 3.53
CA GLN A 185 -10.96 -10.33 4.23
C GLN A 185 -12.48 -10.19 4.06
N HIS A 186 -13.00 -10.30 2.83
CA HIS A 186 -14.45 -10.28 2.57
C HIS A 186 -15.20 -11.40 3.31
N ARG A 187 -14.64 -12.62 3.30
CA ARG A 187 -15.26 -13.78 3.98
C ARG A 187 -15.35 -13.61 5.50
N LEU A 188 -14.33 -12.97 6.10
CA LEU A 188 -14.25 -12.81 7.55
C LEU A 188 -14.88 -11.51 8.04
N GLY A 189 -15.08 -10.51 7.16
CA GLY A 189 -15.58 -9.17 7.53
C GLY A 189 -14.62 -8.38 8.44
N LEU A 190 -13.33 -8.75 8.47
CA LEU A 190 -12.33 -8.12 9.32
C LEU A 190 -11.77 -6.84 8.68
N THR A 191 -11.30 -5.91 9.51
CA THR A 191 -10.52 -4.78 9.02
C THR A 191 -9.09 -5.21 8.78
N PHE A 192 -8.59 -5.01 7.56
CA PHE A 192 -7.19 -5.25 7.20
C PHE A 192 -6.48 -3.91 7.00
N VAL A 193 -5.30 -3.79 7.61
CA VAL A 193 -4.41 -2.64 7.40
C VAL A 193 -3.07 -3.17 6.94
N PHE A 194 -2.64 -2.80 5.74
CA PHE A 194 -1.36 -3.26 5.23
C PHE A 194 -0.44 -2.12 4.80
N VAL A 195 0.84 -2.34 4.99
CA VAL A 195 1.91 -1.46 4.53
C VAL A 195 2.51 -2.04 3.26
N THR A 196 2.70 -1.22 2.27
CA THR A 196 3.43 -1.58 1.05
C THR A 196 4.18 -0.37 0.48
N HIS A 197 5.20 -0.64 -0.30
CA HIS A 197 5.85 0.33 -1.19
C HIS A 197 5.48 0.07 -2.66
N ASP A 198 4.75 -1.01 -2.95
CA ASP A 198 4.28 -1.36 -4.28
C ASP A 198 2.92 -0.72 -4.55
N GLN A 199 2.89 0.16 -5.57
CA GLN A 199 1.69 0.89 -5.96
C GLN A 199 0.61 -0.04 -6.52
N HIS A 200 1.01 -1.10 -7.25
CA HIS A 200 0.06 -2.05 -7.83
C HIS A 200 -0.68 -2.81 -6.73
N GLU A 201 0.00 -3.19 -5.65
CA GLU A 201 -0.64 -3.81 -4.50
C GLU A 201 -1.67 -2.88 -3.86
N ALA A 202 -1.27 -1.63 -3.58
CA ALA A 202 -2.16 -0.66 -2.95
C ALA A 202 -3.39 -0.35 -3.81
N LEU A 203 -3.21 -0.16 -5.12
CA LEU A 203 -4.30 0.17 -6.04
C LEU A 203 -5.24 -1.01 -6.31
N SER A 204 -4.73 -2.26 -6.35
CA SER A 204 -5.54 -3.44 -6.66
C SER A 204 -6.31 -4.01 -5.48
N MET A 205 -5.76 -3.88 -4.26
CA MET A 205 -6.31 -4.56 -3.08
C MET A 205 -7.13 -3.65 -2.17
N ALA A 206 -6.75 -2.37 -2.04
CA ALA A 206 -7.34 -1.50 -1.04
C ALA A 206 -8.74 -0.98 -1.43
N ASP A 207 -9.63 -0.85 -0.44
CA ASP A 207 -10.87 -0.08 -0.58
C ASP A 207 -10.59 1.42 -0.41
N SER A 208 -9.59 1.76 0.42
CA SER A 208 -9.05 3.10 0.58
C SER A 208 -7.58 3.03 0.98
N LEU A 209 -6.83 4.07 0.65
CA LEU A 209 -5.40 4.13 0.97
C LEU A 209 -4.97 5.53 1.42
N ALA A 210 -3.90 5.56 2.22
CA ALA A 210 -3.18 6.78 2.58
C ALA A 210 -1.79 6.76 1.91
N VAL A 211 -1.47 7.85 1.22
CA VAL A 211 -0.13 8.06 0.66
C VAL A 211 0.69 8.85 1.67
N PHE A 212 1.76 8.24 2.16
CA PHE A 212 2.68 8.81 3.15
C PHE A 212 3.88 9.47 2.49
N ASN A 213 4.26 10.63 3.00
CA ASN A 213 5.49 11.32 2.66
C ASN A 213 6.06 12.01 3.90
N GLU A 214 7.34 11.82 4.20
CA GLU A 214 8.07 12.53 5.27
C GLU A 214 7.33 12.56 6.63
N GLY A 215 6.79 11.41 7.04
CA GLY A 215 6.08 11.28 8.32
C GLY A 215 4.65 11.83 8.33
N LYS A 216 4.14 12.31 7.20
CA LYS A 216 2.79 12.88 7.04
C LYS A 216 1.97 12.12 6.01
N ILE A 217 0.67 12.30 6.06
CA ILE A 217 -0.23 11.83 5.02
C ILE A 217 -0.38 12.93 3.97
N ALA A 218 0.04 12.64 2.73
CA ALA A 218 -0.08 13.55 1.59
C ALA A 218 -1.50 13.53 1.02
N GLN A 219 -2.14 12.35 1.00
CA GLN A 219 -3.53 12.19 0.53
C GLN A 219 -4.13 10.90 1.09
N ILE A 220 -5.45 10.91 1.36
CA ILE A 220 -6.27 9.72 1.63
C ILE A 220 -7.41 9.71 0.63
N GLY A 221 -7.76 8.53 0.11
CA GLY A 221 -8.89 8.35 -0.81
C GLY A 221 -9.03 6.91 -1.28
N THR A 222 -9.97 6.69 -2.18
CA THR A 222 -10.06 5.43 -2.93
C THR A 222 -8.87 5.28 -3.87
N PRO A 223 -8.51 4.06 -4.31
CA PRO A 223 -7.50 3.85 -5.36
C PRO A 223 -7.70 4.75 -6.57
N GLN A 224 -8.93 4.88 -7.03
CA GLN A 224 -9.28 5.71 -8.17
C GLN A 224 -9.06 7.20 -7.89
N ASP A 225 -9.46 7.73 -6.70
CA ASP A 225 -9.23 9.13 -6.35
C ASP A 225 -7.74 9.48 -6.29
N ILE A 226 -6.93 8.59 -5.69
CA ILE A 226 -5.47 8.79 -5.59
C ILE A 226 -4.82 8.76 -6.98
N TYR A 227 -5.27 7.86 -7.86
CA TYR A 227 -4.72 7.72 -9.20
C TYR A 227 -5.20 8.84 -10.13
N ASP A 228 -6.51 9.07 -10.25
CA ASP A 228 -7.09 10.01 -11.21
C ASP A 228 -7.04 11.47 -10.74
N ARG A 229 -7.04 11.69 -9.42
CA ARG A 229 -7.14 13.01 -8.78
C ARG A 229 -6.08 13.23 -7.71
N PRO A 230 -4.78 13.19 -8.08
CA PRO A 230 -3.71 13.43 -7.11
C PRO A 230 -3.79 14.85 -6.56
N ALA A 231 -3.78 15.00 -5.23
CA ALA A 231 -3.88 16.29 -4.58
C ALA A 231 -2.61 17.13 -4.70
N THR A 232 -1.44 16.48 -4.82
CA THR A 232 -0.14 17.14 -4.85
C THR A 232 0.73 16.58 -5.97
N ARG A 233 1.78 17.35 -6.33
CA ARG A 233 2.80 16.91 -7.30
C ARG A 233 3.47 15.60 -6.86
N PHE A 234 3.75 15.47 -5.56
CA PHE A 234 4.32 14.25 -5.01
C PHE A 234 3.44 13.03 -5.26
N VAL A 235 2.13 13.13 -4.98
CA VAL A 235 1.20 12.01 -5.21
C VAL A 235 1.08 11.69 -6.70
N ALA A 236 1.02 12.71 -7.57
CA ALA A 236 0.94 12.53 -9.01
C ALA A 236 2.17 11.78 -9.59
N ASP A 237 3.36 12.15 -9.14
CA ASP A 237 4.62 11.54 -9.58
C ASP A 237 4.81 10.14 -8.96
N PHE A 238 4.58 10.03 -7.64
CA PHE A 238 4.80 8.79 -6.91
C PHE A 238 3.81 7.71 -7.32
N VAL A 239 2.52 8.01 -7.51
CA VAL A 239 1.50 7.03 -7.87
C VAL A 239 1.24 7.03 -9.38
N GLY A 240 1.77 6.01 -10.09
CA GLY A 240 1.57 5.81 -11.53
C GLY A 240 2.47 6.69 -12.42
N SER A 241 3.46 7.40 -11.88
CA SER A 241 4.42 8.21 -12.65
C SER A 241 3.74 9.13 -13.67
N SER A 242 2.83 9.98 -13.19
CA SER A 242 2.07 10.91 -14.02
C SER A 242 2.99 11.96 -14.68
N ASN A 243 2.58 12.47 -15.81
CA ASN A 243 3.18 13.70 -16.34
C ASN A 243 2.76 14.87 -15.43
N VAL A 244 3.71 15.40 -14.67
CA VAL A 244 3.49 16.58 -13.83
C VAL A 244 3.79 17.82 -14.67
N LEU A 245 2.76 18.56 -15.02
CA LEU A 245 2.82 19.70 -15.94
C LEU A 245 3.00 21.01 -15.15
N PRO A 246 4.09 21.76 -15.37
CA PRO A 246 4.22 23.09 -14.79
C PRO A 246 3.21 24.08 -15.39
N PRO A 247 2.87 25.18 -14.70
CA PRO A 247 1.83 26.12 -15.11
C PRO A 247 1.95 26.62 -16.55
N ALA A 248 3.18 26.94 -16.99
CA ALA A 248 3.44 27.40 -18.35
C ALA A 248 3.09 26.33 -19.41
N LEU A 249 3.41 25.06 -19.14
CA LEU A 249 3.13 23.96 -20.03
C LEU A 249 1.64 23.61 -20.03
N THR A 250 0.99 23.64 -18.86
CA THR A 250 -0.48 23.45 -18.75
C THR A 250 -1.21 24.49 -19.60
N ARG A 251 -0.76 25.77 -19.52
CA ARG A 251 -1.33 26.85 -20.34
C ARG A 251 -1.09 26.64 -21.84
N ALA A 252 0.13 26.21 -22.23
CA ALA A 252 0.43 25.90 -23.64
C ALA A 252 -0.42 24.75 -24.19
N LEU A 253 -0.88 23.84 -23.34
CA LEU A 253 -1.77 22.73 -23.65
C LEU A 253 -3.27 23.12 -23.59
N GLY A 254 -3.60 24.40 -23.37
CA GLY A 254 -4.98 24.93 -23.36
C GLY A 254 -5.66 24.89 -21.99
N GLY A 255 -4.97 24.51 -20.93
CA GLY A 255 -5.45 24.57 -19.54
C GLY A 255 -5.19 25.94 -18.87
N PRO A 256 -5.60 26.12 -17.61
CA PRO A 256 -5.27 27.30 -16.82
C PRO A 256 -3.78 27.30 -16.43
N GLU A 257 -3.24 28.45 -16.02
CA GLU A 257 -1.87 28.60 -15.57
C GLU A 257 -1.70 28.05 -14.12
N SER A 258 -1.77 26.74 -14.00
CA SER A 258 -1.62 26.00 -12.72
C SER A 258 -0.90 24.68 -12.94
N TRP A 259 -0.42 24.08 -11.87
CA TRP A 259 0.10 22.71 -11.93
C TRP A 259 -1.01 21.74 -12.31
N ALA A 260 -0.68 20.79 -13.18
CA ALA A 260 -1.62 19.74 -13.60
C ALA A 260 -0.93 18.39 -13.69
N SER A 261 -1.69 17.33 -13.66
CA SER A 261 -1.25 15.97 -13.96
C SER A 261 -1.99 15.44 -15.19
N LEU A 262 -1.26 14.69 -16.01
CA LEU A 262 -1.78 13.98 -17.17
C LEU A 262 -1.18 12.56 -17.18
N ARG A 263 -2.03 11.56 -17.18
CA ARG A 263 -1.55 10.17 -17.18
C ARG A 263 -0.90 9.79 -18.50
N PRO A 264 0.21 9.00 -18.50
CA PRO A 264 0.88 8.55 -19.72
C PRO A 264 -0.04 7.80 -20.68
N GLU A 265 -1.00 7.02 -20.19
CA GLU A 265 -2.00 6.31 -20.97
C GLU A 265 -3.08 7.21 -21.57
N ALA A 266 -3.29 8.39 -21.01
CA ALA A 266 -4.16 9.43 -21.55
C ALA A 266 -3.44 10.36 -22.52
N THR A 267 -2.10 10.29 -22.58
CA THR A 267 -1.26 11.09 -23.47
C THR A 267 -1.14 10.39 -24.82
N ARG A 268 -1.52 11.08 -25.89
CA ARG A 268 -1.45 10.60 -27.28
C ARG A 268 -0.37 11.32 -28.05
N LEU A 269 0.27 10.62 -28.97
CA LEU A 269 1.24 11.19 -29.91
C LEU A 269 0.53 11.61 -31.20
N ALA A 270 0.88 12.78 -31.73
CA ALA A 270 0.31 13.35 -32.95
C ALA A 270 1.40 13.95 -33.85
N ALA A 271 1.10 14.08 -35.12
CA ALA A 271 2.01 14.73 -36.07
C ALA A 271 2.14 16.25 -35.84
N SER A 272 1.08 16.89 -35.29
CA SER A 272 1.01 18.32 -34.99
C SER A 272 0.20 18.58 -33.75
N GLY A 273 0.52 19.63 -33.00
CA GLY A 273 -0.19 20.04 -31.78
C GLY A 273 0.45 21.28 -31.16
N ALA A 274 -0.19 21.82 -30.12
CA ALA A 274 0.24 23.03 -29.42
C ALA A 274 1.60 22.88 -28.71
N VAL A 275 1.90 21.66 -28.24
CA VAL A 275 3.16 21.31 -27.59
C VAL A 275 3.85 20.23 -28.41
N GLN A 276 5.06 20.52 -28.83
CA GLN A 276 5.93 19.58 -29.53
C GLN A 276 7.14 19.26 -28.66
N GLY A 277 7.66 18.05 -28.79
CA GLY A 277 8.85 17.62 -28.10
C GLY A 277 9.63 16.57 -28.89
N ARG A 278 10.86 16.35 -28.48
CA ARG A 278 11.76 15.36 -29.06
C ARG A 278 11.64 14.06 -28.28
N VAL A 279 11.47 12.95 -28.96
CA VAL A 279 11.53 11.61 -28.36
C VAL A 279 12.95 11.36 -27.85
N THR A 280 13.08 11.15 -26.55
CA THR A 280 14.38 10.93 -25.87
C THR A 280 14.63 9.48 -25.49
N ALA A 281 13.58 8.69 -25.27
CA ALA A 281 13.71 7.27 -24.96
C ALA A 281 12.46 6.47 -25.32
N LEU A 282 12.66 5.20 -25.63
CA LEU A 282 11.61 4.19 -25.87
C LEU A 282 11.81 3.03 -24.89
N ARG A 283 10.75 2.68 -24.13
CA ARG A 283 10.79 1.56 -23.16
C ARG A 283 9.65 0.58 -23.48
N TYR A 284 9.99 -0.60 -23.98
CA TYR A 284 9.01 -1.65 -24.25
C TYR A 284 8.57 -2.31 -22.92
N LEU A 285 7.26 -2.36 -22.68
CA LEU A 285 6.66 -2.87 -21.44
C LEU A 285 5.85 -4.16 -21.65
N GLY A 286 5.92 -4.79 -22.82
CA GLY A 286 5.09 -5.95 -23.17
C GLY A 286 3.68 -5.56 -23.64
N SER A 287 2.91 -4.87 -22.84
CA SER A 287 1.56 -4.36 -23.18
C SER A 287 1.58 -3.14 -24.11
N GLY A 288 2.73 -2.49 -24.25
CA GLY A 288 2.91 -1.28 -25.06
C GLY A 288 4.32 -0.74 -24.96
N THR A 289 4.54 0.45 -25.53
CA THR A 289 5.81 1.17 -25.44
C THR A 289 5.60 2.51 -24.72
N ARG A 290 6.33 2.73 -23.63
CA ARG A 290 6.43 4.04 -23.00
C ARG A 290 7.39 4.91 -23.81
N VAL A 291 6.86 5.94 -24.43
CA VAL A 291 7.61 6.94 -25.21
C VAL A 291 7.87 8.12 -24.30
N VAL A 292 9.14 8.44 -24.10
CA VAL A 292 9.57 9.59 -23.30
C VAL A 292 9.92 10.74 -24.24
N ILE A 293 9.41 11.93 -23.94
CA ILE A 293 9.47 13.11 -24.80
C ILE A 293 9.98 14.29 -23.97
N ASP A 294 11.00 14.97 -24.44
CA ASP A 294 11.40 16.27 -23.90
C ASP A 294 10.63 17.38 -24.60
N ALA A 295 9.76 18.04 -23.86
CA ALA A 295 9.00 19.21 -24.28
C ALA A 295 9.54 20.46 -23.59
N ASN A 296 10.55 21.11 -24.18
CA ASN A 296 11.21 22.32 -23.66
C ASN A 296 11.75 22.16 -22.22
N GLY A 297 12.45 21.07 -21.95
CA GLY A 297 13.04 20.77 -20.63
C GLY A 297 12.07 20.12 -19.63
N THR A 298 10.84 19.83 -20.04
CA THR A 298 9.90 19.01 -19.26
C THR A 298 9.78 17.63 -19.88
N GLU A 299 10.15 16.60 -19.10
CA GLU A 299 9.99 15.21 -19.54
C GLU A 299 8.52 14.80 -19.42
N LEU A 300 7.97 14.33 -20.54
CA LEU A 300 6.61 13.80 -20.64
C LEU A 300 6.64 12.37 -21.16
N ALA A 301 5.71 11.56 -20.75
CA ALA A 301 5.57 10.18 -21.20
C ALA A 301 4.20 9.94 -21.85
N ALA A 302 4.20 9.15 -22.93
CA ALA A 302 2.98 8.60 -23.51
C ALA A 302 3.09 7.07 -23.50
N LEU A 303 2.01 6.38 -23.21
CA LEU A 303 1.93 4.93 -23.34
C LEU A 303 1.23 4.57 -24.67
N VAL A 304 2.01 4.09 -25.63
CA VAL A 304 1.52 3.64 -26.92
C VAL A 304 1.21 2.14 -26.84
N PRO A 305 -0.03 1.71 -27.02
CA PRO A 305 -0.42 0.28 -26.97
C PRO A 305 0.37 -0.58 -27.96
N ALA A 306 0.56 -1.85 -27.62
CA ALA A 306 1.22 -2.81 -28.51
C ALA A 306 0.51 -2.89 -29.88
N GLY A 307 1.31 -2.97 -30.95
CA GLY A 307 0.80 -3.02 -32.32
C GLY A 307 0.51 -1.66 -32.97
N GLN A 308 0.62 -0.56 -32.23
CA GLN A 308 0.55 0.78 -32.79
C GLN A 308 1.94 1.29 -33.21
N PRO A 309 2.04 2.18 -34.23
CA PRO A 309 3.31 2.75 -34.63
C PRO A 309 3.90 3.63 -33.54
N VAL A 310 5.21 3.44 -33.28
CA VAL A 310 5.97 4.20 -32.29
C VAL A 310 6.97 5.08 -33.04
N PRO A 311 7.08 6.39 -32.73
CA PRO A 311 8.08 7.26 -33.35
C PRO A 311 9.51 6.79 -32.96
N ALA A 312 10.48 7.03 -33.84
CA ALA A 312 11.89 6.74 -33.55
C ALA A 312 12.45 7.69 -32.49
N GLU A 313 13.48 7.26 -31.76
CA GLU A 313 14.26 8.18 -30.91
C GLU A 313 14.84 9.31 -31.74
N GLY A 314 14.81 10.52 -31.19
CA GLY A 314 15.22 11.76 -31.86
C GLY A 314 14.14 12.39 -32.74
N ALA A 315 13.04 11.69 -33.06
CA ALA A 315 11.94 12.26 -33.81
C ALA A 315 11.22 13.35 -33.05
N MET A 316 10.69 14.34 -33.77
CA MET A 316 9.75 15.33 -33.23
C MET A 316 8.35 14.78 -33.26
N THR A 317 7.61 14.95 -32.18
CA THR A 317 6.20 14.56 -32.06
C THR A 317 5.43 15.62 -31.28
N ALA A 318 4.16 15.76 -31.56
CA ALA A 318 3.27 16.60 -30.76
C ALA A 318 2.50 15.75 -29.74
N ILE A 319 2.06 16.40 -28.69
CA ILE A 319 1.28 15.78 -27.61
C ILE A 319 -0.17 16.25 -27.76
N SER A 320 -1.08 15.30 -27.68
CA SER A 320 -2.51 15.53 -27.59
C SER A 320 -3.15 14.66 -26.50
N PHE A 321 -4.29 15.05 -25.98
CA PHE A 321 -5.04 14.33 -24.96
C PHE A 321 -6.51 14.79 -24.96
N ASP A 322 -7.38 14.05 -24.32
CA ASP A 322 -8.73 14.50 -24.03
C ASP A 322 -8.67 15.57 -22.92
N PRO A 323 -9.22 16.78 -23.10
CA PRO A 323 -9.24 17.81 -22.06
C PRO A 323 -9.77 17.34 -20.71
N ALA A 324 -10.69 16.37 -20.68
CA ALA A 324 -11.23 15.78 -19.47
C ALA A 324 -10.19 14.94 -18.68
N ALA A 325 -9.10 14.50 -19.33
CA ALA A 325 -8.04 13.74 -18.69
C ALA A 325 -7.01 14.62 -17.95
N LEU A 326 -7.07 15.94 -18.15
CA LEU A 326 -6.17 16.88 -17.48
C LEU A 326 -6.69 17.16 -16.06
N HIS A 327 -5.97 16.71 -15.05
CA HIS A 327 -6.32 16.98 -13.66
C HIS A 327 -5.50 18.17 -13.12
N LEU A 328 -6.20 19.21 -12.65
CA LEU A 328 -5.58 20.39 -12.05
C LEU A 328 -5.26 20.13 -10.59
N MET A 329 -4.02 20.39 -10.18
CA MET A 329 -3.58 20.24 -8.79
C MET A 329 -3.61 21.59 -8.09
N GLY A 330 -3.90 21.55 -6.77
CA GLY A 330 -3.78 22.73 -5.93
C GLY A 330 -2.32 23.24 -5.84
N PRO A 331 -2.11 24.48 -5.35
CA PRO A 331 -0.77 24.95 -5.02
C PRO A 331 -0.21 24.01 -3.95
N GLY A 332 0.80 23.22 -4.32
CA GLY A 332 1.50 22.27 -3.45
C GLY A 332 2.43 22.92 -2.45
#